data_85e9ca2e82ed02e90fdf854e72203fb2
#
_entry.id   85e9ca2e82ed02e90fdf854e72203fb2
#
_cell.length_a   1.000
_cell.length_b   1.000
_cell.length_c   1.000
_cell.angle_alpha   90.00
_cell.angle_beta   90.00
_cell.angle_gamma   90.00
#
_symmetry.space_group_name_H-M   'P 1'
#
loop_
_entity.id
_entity.type
_entity.pdbx_description
1 polymer ?
#
loop_
_entity_poly.entity_id
_entity_poly.type
_entity_poly.pdbx_seq_one_letter_code
_entity_poly.pdbx_strand_id
1 'polypeptide(L)'
;MKEEKLKRYQVTQSLRFPSNIIKAMYYAGSVLLVLGTAVLALGFFTPLASLRGLSAIVVVLSAIWLISAHFISANSFGLANISFTGTGMIFRTGGEEGAEYRLGWEDVRCCGLIKTRRSWWCYASDHELADKERREFPEFVEKGVFYFNYADNTWEEFMKFVPERFRAGLEKEKEEKAVK
;
A
#
# COMPACT_ATOMS: atom_id res chain seq x y z
N MET A 1 2.51 25.27 29.40
CA MET A 1 1.58 24.39 28.69
C MET A 1 2.30 23.06 28.54
N LYS A 2 1.87 22.00 29.21
CA LYS A 2 2.43 20.66 28.98
C LYS A 2 1.97 20.22 27.59
N GLU A 3 2.88 20.03 26.67
CA GLU A 3 2.59 19.34 25.41
C GLU A 3 2.05 17.94 25.76
N GLU A 4 0.78 17.75 25.57
CA GLU A 4 0.16 16.45 25.69
C GLU A 4 0.82 15.55 24.62
N LYS A 5 1.57 14.55 25.08
CA LYS A 5 2.27 13.63 24.17
C LYS A 5 1.22 12.94 23.31
N LEU A 6 1.14 13.36 22.07
CA LEU A 6 0.26 12.75 21.07
C LEU A 6 0.50 11.24 21.01
N LYS A 7 -0.55 10.44 21.17
CA LYS A 7 -0.47 9.01 20.95
C LYS A 7 -0.17 8.73 19.48
N ARG A 8 0.85 7.93 19.23
CA ARG A 8 1.28 7.55 17.89
C ARG A 8 1.01 6.07 17.69
N TYR A 9 0.29 5.75 16.63
CA TYR A 9 0.00 4.38 16.22
C TYR A 9 0.82 4.04 14.99
N GLN A 10 1.57 2.93 15.07
CA GLN A 10 2.35 2.47 13.95
C GLN A 10 1.44 1.85 12.89
N VAL A 11 1.57 2.28 11.66
CA VAL A 11 0.79 1.80 10.52
C VAL A 11 1.71 1.50 9.35
N THR A 12 1.25 0.62 8.46
CA THR A 12 1.98 0.31 7.24
C THR A 12 1.42 1.13 6.10
N GLN A 13 2.27 1.73 5.30
CA GLN A 13 1.83 2.46 4.11
C GLN A 13 2.76 2.24 2.94
N SER A 14 2.21 2.31 1.72
CA SER A 14 2.99 2.34 0.50
C SER A 14 3.69 3.69 0.35
N LEU A 15 5.03 3.69 0.26
CA LEU A 15 5.84 4.91 0.39
C LEU A 15 6.51 5.37 -0.91
N ARG A 16 6.69 4.53 -1.92
CA ARG A 16 7.63 4.87 -2.99
C ARG A 16 7.23 4.54 -4.42
N PHE A 17 6.48 3.47 -4.68
CA PHE A 17 6.20 3.06 -6.06
C PHE A 17 4.73 2.74 -6.27
N PRO A 18 4.12 3.32 -7.31
CA PRO A 18 2.77 2.97 -7.73
C PRO A 18 2.62 1.47 -7.94
N SER A 19 1.53 0.89 -7.48
CA SER A 19 1.26 -0.54 -7.63
C SER A 19 1.31 -1.00 -9.09
N ASN A 20 0.97 -0.10 -10.01
CA ASN A 20 1.03 -0.34 -11.45
C ASN A 20 2.46 -0.50 -11.96
N ILE A 21 3.43 0.26 -11.42
CA ILE A 21 4.85 0.11 -11.79
C ILE A 21 5.37 -1.23 -11.29
N ILE A 22 5.06 -1.59 -10.05
CA ILE A 22 5.47 -2.87 -9.47
C ILE A 22 4.86 -4.03 -10.27
N LYS A 23 3.57 -3.97 -10.60
CA LYS A 23 2.91 -4.97 -11.45
C LYS A 23 3.56 -5.07 -12.83
N ALA A 24 3.87 -3.93 -13.46
CA ALA A 24 4.55 -3.89 -14.75
C ALA A 24 5.94 -4.52 -14.69
N MET A 25 6.69 -4.28 -13.62
CA MET A 25 8.00 -4.90 -13.40
C MET A 25 7.89 -6.43 -13.29
N TYR A 26 6.91 -6.94 -12.52
CA TYR A 26 6.67 -8.38 -12.43
C TYR A 26 6.25 -8.98 -13.78
N TYR A 27 5.35 -8.30 -14.51
CA TYR A 27 4.89 -8.76 -15.84
C TYR A 27 6.04 -8.85 -16.83
N ALA A 28 6.81 -7.77 -16.96
CA ALA A 28 7.95 -7.72 -17.88
C ALA A 28 9.01 -8.79 -17.52
N GLY A 29 9.37 -8.90 -16.24
CA GLY A 29 10.33 -9.90 -15.77
C GLY A 29 9.86 -11.33 -16.01
N SER A 30 8.58 -11.62 -15.76
CA SER A 30 8.01 -12.96 -15.99
C SER A 30 7.98 -13.33 -17.47
N VAL A 31 7.59 -12.42 -18.34
CA VAL A 31 7.59 -12.64 -19.80
C VAL A 31 8.99 -12.92 -20.31
N LEU A 32 9.98 -12.11 -19.90
CA LEU A 32 11.37 -12.29 -20.27
C LEU A 32 11.93 -13.64 -19.76
N LEU A 33 11.57 -14.02 -18.54
CA LEU A 33 12.00 -15.30 -17.97
C LEU A 33 11.45 -16.48 -18.77
N VAL A 34 10.15 -16.46 -19.08
CA VAL A 34 9.51 -17.53 -19.86
C VAL A 34 10.10 -17.64 -21.27
N LEU A 35 10.25 -16.50 -21.97
CA LEU A 35 10.84 -16.47 -23.31
C LEU A 35 12.31 -16.92 -23.28
N GLY A 36 13.09 -16.41 -22.34
CA GLY A 36 14.50 -16.80 -22.18
C GLY A 36 14.64 -18.30 -21.90
N THR A 37 13.79 -18.86 -21.05
CA THR A 37 13.80 -20.29 -20.73
C THR A 37 13.39 -21.14 -21.95
N ALA A 38 12.39 -20.70 -22.71
CA ALA A 38 11.96 -21.40 -23.93
C ALA A 38 13.06 -21.41 -24.99
N VAL A 39 13.73 -20.27 -25.22
CA VAL A 39 14.85 -20.18 -26.16
C VAL A 39 16.05 -21.01 -25.68
N LEU A 40 16.32 -21.01 -24.37
CA LEU A 40 17.37 -21.87 -23.80
C LEU A 40 17.08 -23.35 -24.04
N ALA A 41 15.86 -23.79 -23.81
CA ALA A 41 15.43 -25.16 -24.05
C ALA A 41 15.60 -25.54 -25.54
N LEU A 42 15.13 -24.69 -26.46
CA LEU A 42 15.29 -24.87 -27.90
C LEU A 42 16.77 -24.93 -28.29
N GLY A 43 17.63 -24.15 -27.65
CA GLY A 43 19.09 -24.14 -27.89
C GLY A 43 19.77 -25.45 -27.55
N PHE A 44 19.18 -26.31 -26.71
CA PHE A 44 19.70 -27.67 -26.46
C PHE A 44 19.44 -28.64 -27.63
N PHE A 45 18.39 -28.39 -28.40
CA PHE A 45 18.02 -29.24 -29.53
C PHE A 45 18.53 -28.73 -30.89
N THR A 46 19.18 -27.54 -30.88
CA THR A 46 19.74 -26.92 -32.10
C THR A 46 21.27 -26.83 -32.02
N PRO A 47 21.99 -26.87 -33.15
CA PRO A 47 23.46 -26.81 -33.18
C PRO A 47 24.03 -25.40 -32.87
N LEU A 48 23.19 -24.42 -32.56
CA LEU A 48 23.54 -23.03 -32.33
C LEU A 48 24.02 -22.79 -30.90
N ALA A 49 25.29 -23.02 -30.62
CA ALA A 49 25.90 -22.83 -29.29
C ALA A 49 25.82 -21.39 -28.79
N SER A 50 25.84 -20.40 -29.70
CA SER A 50 25.70 -18.97 -29.36
C SER A 50 24.32 -18.62 -28.78
N LEU A 51 23.26 -19.30 -29.22
CA LEU A 51 21.91 -19.13 -28.70
C LEU A 51 21.78 -19.60 -27.23
N ARG A 52 22.51 -20.63 -26.82
CA ARG A 52 22.51 -21.10 -25.43
C ARG A 52 23.13 -20.09 -24.48
N GLY A 53 24.25 -19.52 -24.85
CA GLY A 53 24.92 -18.50 -24.04
C GLY A 53 24.07 -17.25 -23.86
N LEU A 54 23.49 -16.76 -24.96
CA LEU A 54 22.65 -15.54 -24.92
C LEU A 54 21.39 -15.76 -24.09
N SER A 55 20.69 -16.90 -24.30
CA SER A 55 19.46 -17.20 -23.54
C SER A 55 19.71 -17.45 -22.06
N ALA A 56 20.84 -18.07 -21.70
CA ALA A 56 21.25 -18.20 -20.30
C ALA A 56 21.43 -16.84 -19.63
N ILE A 57 22.07 -15.89 -20.32
CA ILE A 57 22.21 -14.50 -19.83
C ILE A 57 20.85 -13.86 -19.63
N VAL A 58 19.91 -13.99 -20.59
CA VAL A 58 18.56 -13.43 -20.48
C VAL A 58 17.82 -14.02 -19.29
N VAL A 59 17.90 -15.32 -19.06
CA VAL A 59 17.28 -15.99 -17.91
C VAL A 59 17.83 -15.45 -16.58
N VAL A 60 19.15 -15.33 -16.46
CA VAL A 60 19.80 -14.80 -15.26
C VAL A 60 19.39 -13.34 -15.00
N LEU A 61 19.44 -12.49 -16.04
CA LEU A 61 19.02 -11.09 -15.91
C LEU A 61 17.54 -10.96 -15.55
N SER A 62 16.68 -11.82 -16.10
CA SER A 62 15.25 -11.82 -15.76
C SER A 62 15.01 -12.25 -14.32
N ALA A 63 15.76 -13.22 -13.81
CA ALA A 63 15.69 -13.64 -12.42
C ALA A 63 16.15 -12.50 -11.47
N ILE A 64 17.28 -11.84 -11.79
CA ILE A 64 17.75 -10.66 -11.03
C ILE A 64 16.69 -9.56 -11.04
N TRP A 65 16.06 -9.30 -12.18
CA TRP A 65 14.99 -8.31 -12.31
C TRP A 65 13.80 -8.65 -11.42
N LEU A 66 13.33 -9.89 -11.41
CA LEU A 66 12.22 -10.34 -10.56
C LEU A 66 12.55 -10.25 -9.06
N ILE A 67 13.78 -10.63 -8.68
CA ILE A 67 14.27 -10.47 -7.30
C ILE A 67 14.28 -9.00 -6.92
N SER A 68 14.80 -8.12 -7.80
CA SER A 68 14.82 -6.68 -7.58
C SER A 68 13.40 -6.11 -7.45
N ALA A 69 12.47 -6.53 -8.31
CA ALA A 69 11.06 -6.14 -8.21
C ALA A 69 10.42 -6.57 -6.89
N HIS A 70 10.80 -7.77 -6.40
CA HIS A 70 10.33 -8.26 -5.10
C HIS A 70 10.88 -7.40 -3.94
N PHE A 71 12.18 -7.06 -3.95
CA PHE A 71 12.77 -6.19 -2.93
C PHE A 71 12.17 -4.77 -2.98
N ILE A 72 11.96 -4.22 -4.18
CA ILE A 72 11.30 -2.91 -4.34
C ILE A 72 9.87 -2.98 -3.80
N SER A 73 9.12 -4.04 -4.11
CA SER A 73 7.77 -4.25 -3.60
C SER A 73 7.74 -4.37 -2.07
N ALA A 74 8.65 -5.15 -1.50
CA ALA A 74 8.75 -5.31 -0.05
C ALA A 74 9.11 -4.01 0.67
N ASN A 75 10.02 -3.21 0.08
CA ASN A 75 10.45 -1.93 0.63
C ASN A 75 9.55 -0.74 0.25
N SER A 76 8.54 -0.96 -0.60
CA SER A 76 7.53 0.06 -0.94
C SER A 76 6.54 0.26 0.20
N PHE A 77 6.48 -0.67 1.15
CA PHE A 77 5.71 -0.54 2.37
C PHE A 77 6.67 -0.11 3.49
N GLY A 78 6.56 1.13 3.90
CA GLY A 78 7.28 1.65 5.05
C GLY A 78 6.39 1.66 6.28
N LEU A 79 7.04 1.77 7.44
CA LEU A 79 6.35 2.06 8.68
C LEU A 79 6.11 3.56 8.76
N ALA A 80 4.89 3.91 9.07
CA ALA A 80 4.46 5.27 9.30
C ALA A 80 3.76 5.35 10.66
N ASN A 81 3.58 6.54 11.16
CA ASN A 81 2.83 6.78 12.38
C ASN A 81 1.61 7.64 12.09
N ILE A 82 0.46 7.24 12.61
CA ILE A 82 -0.75 8.05 12.60
C ILE A 82 -1.07 8.52 14.01
N SER A 83 -1.57 9.72 14.13
CA SER A 83 -2.07 10.31 15.37
C SER A 83 -3.41 10.97 15.11
N PHE A 84 -4.33 10.85 16.04
CA PHE A 84 -5.65 11.44 15.99
C PHE A 84 -5.73 12.60 17.00
N THR A 85 -6.30 13.71 16.59
CA THR A 85 -6.48 14.90 17.42
C THR A 85 -7.91 15.43 17.30
N GLY A 86 -8.29 16.33 18.15
CA GLY A 86 -9.61 16.99 18.06
C GLY A 86 -9.80 17.79 16.77
N THR A 87 -8.72 18.21 16.10
CA THR A 87 -8.76 19.00 14.86
C THR A 87 -8.57 18.16 13.60
N GLY A 88 -8.07 16.93 13.68
CA GLY A 88 -7.81 16.11 12.51
C GLY A 88 -6.85 14.97 12.77
N MET A 89 -6.35 14.40 11.69
CA MET A 89 -5.39 13.32 11.68
C MET A 89 -4.02 13.83 11.23
N ILE A 90 -2.97 13.29 11.85
CA ILE A 90 -1.58 13.60 11.51
C ILE A 90 -0.91 12.28 11.11
N PHE A 91 -0.36 12.26 9.92
CA PHE A 91 0.34 11.12 9.38
C PHE A 91 1.82 11.47 9.16
N ARG A 92 2.72 10.66 9.70
CA ARG A 92 4.17 10.84 9.56
C ARG A 92 4.79 9.61 8.92
N THR A 93 5.54 9.82 7.84
CA THR A 93 6.29 8.79 7.13
C THR A 93 7.76 8.82 7.53
N GLY A 94 8.43 7.66 7.56
CA GLY A 94 9.90 7.62 7.55
C GLY A 94 10.64 8.03 8.82
N GLY A 95 10.07 7.86 10.01
CA GLY A 95 10.76 8.16 11.27
C GLY A 95 10.72 9.66 11.67
N GLU A 96 11.75 10.16 12.38
CA GLU A 96 11.76 11.53 12.92
C GLU A 96 11.90 12.62 11.84
N GLU A 97 12.57 12.33 10.74
CA GLU A 97 12.77 13.24 9.59
C GLU A 97 11.74 13.05 8.48
N GLY A 98 10.73 12.19 8.68
CA GLY A 98 9.73 11.88 7.67
C GLY A 98 8.77 13.03 7.39
N ALA A 99 8.18 13.01 6.19
CA ALA A 99 7.16 13.97 5.81
C ALA A 99 5.94 13.85 6.74
N GLU A 100 5.39 15.00 7.15
CA GLU A 100 4.19 15.09 7.94
C GLU A 100 3.03 15.59 7.07
N TYR A 101 1.95 14.82 7.06
CA TYR A 101 0.71 15.16 6.37
C TYR A 101 -0.41 15.34 7.38
N ARG A 102 -1.28 16.31 7.15
CA ARG A 102 -2.41 16.62 8.03
C ARG A 102 -3.69 16.60 7.23
N LEU A 103 -4.74 16.05 7.82
CA LEU A 103 -6.10 16.08 7.29
C LEU A 103 -7.04 16.53 8.41
N GLY A 104 -7.60 17.73 8.26
CA GLY A 104 -8.57 18.29 9.20
C GLY A 104 -9.90 17.57 9.14
N TRP A 105 -10.57 17.40 10.29
CA TRP A 105 -11.91 16.76 10.32
C TRP A 105 -12.95 17.55 9.51
N GLU A 106 -12.76 18.85 9.36
CA GLU A 106 -13.62 19.70 8.52
C GLU A 106 -13.47 19.41 7.03
N ASP A 107 -12.27 19.00 6.59
CA ASP A 107 -11.97 18.66 5.20
C ASP A 107 -12.41 17.25 4.84
N VAL A 108 -12.58 16.37 5.82
CA VAL A 108 -12.99 14.97 5.59
C VAL A 108 -14.36 14.89 4.99
N ARG A 109 -14.49 14.28 3.81
CA ARG A 109 -15.75 14.04 3.08
C ARG A 109 -16.25 12.62 3.25
N CYS A 110 -15.36 11.64 3.32
CA CYS A 110 -15.78 10.27 3.59
C CYS A 110 -14.77 9.53 4.48
N CYS A 111 -15.28 8.57 5.22
CA CYS A 111 -14.52 7.61 6.00
C CYS A 111 -15.13 6.22 5.79
N GLY A 112 -14.33 5.17 5.93
CA GLY A 112 -14.84 3.80 5.81
C GLY A 112 -13.81 2.74 6.07
N LEU A 113 -14.21 1.50 5.84
CA LEU A 113 -13.38 0.31 5.90
C LEU A 113 -13.21 -0.31 4.51
N ILE A 114 -12.00 -0.68 4.16
CA ILE A 114 -11.68 -1.39 2.92
C ILE A 114 -11.11 -2.75 3.25
N LYS A 115 -11.68 -3.80 2.65
CA LYS A 115 -11.14 -5.17 2.74
C LYS A 115 -10.12 -5.39 1.63
N THR A 116 -8.88 -5.67 2.00
CA THR A 116 -7.88 -6.22 1.08
C THR A 116 -7.85 -7.74 1.16
N ARG A 117 -7.03 -8.41 0.36
CA ARG A 117 -6.90 -9.87 0.40
C ARG A 117 -6.46 -10.43 1.75
N ARG A 118 -5.75 -9.65 2.57
CA ARG A 118 -5.11 -10.12 3.81
C ARG A 118 -5.50 -9.35 5.06
N SER A 119 -6.07 -8.16 4.93
CA SER A 119 -6.32 -7.28 6.06
C SER A 119 -7.43 -6.27 5.78
N TRP A 120 -7.94 -5.69 6.84
CA TRP A 120 -8.84 -4.57 6.79
C TRP A 120 -8.08 -3.27 7.01
N TRP A 121 -8.52 -2.23 6.33
CA TRP A 121 -7.94 -0.91 6.39
C TRP A 121 -9.03 0.12 6.65
N CYS A 122 -8.70 1.07 7.52
CA CYS A 122 -9.49 2.26 7.71
C CYS A 122 -9.01 3.34 6.75
N TYR A 123 -9.91 4.18 6.29
CA TYR A 123 -9.56 5.36 5.52
C TYR A 123 -10.37 6.58 5.93
N ALA A 124 -9.79 7.75 5.70
CA ALA A 124 -10.47 9.03 5.71
C ALA A 124 -9.97 9.86 4.52
N SER A 125 -10.88 10.54 3.83
CA SER A 125 -10.58 11.25 2.60
C SER A 125 -11.25 12.62 2.56
N ASP A 126 -10.61 13.57 1.90
CA ASP A 126 -11.15 14.90 1.59
C ASP A 126 -12.11 14.89 0.38
N HIS A 127 -12.25 13.76 -0.31
CA HIS A 127 -13.16 13.56 -1.43
C HIS A 127 -13.83 12.18 -1.35
N GLU A 128 -14.89 11.98 -2.13
CA GLU A 128 -15.54 10.68 -2.27
C GLU A 128 -14.65 9.75 -3.10
N LEU A 129 -14.36 8.57 -2.56
CA LEU A 129 -13.57 7.57 -3.26
C LEU A 129 -14.40 6.86 -4.31
N ALA A 130 -13.93 6.89 -5.56
CA ALA A 130 -14.51 6.08 -6.62
C ALA A 130 -14.30 4.58 -6.35
N ASP A 131 -15.17 3.72 -6.89
CA ASP A 131 -15.07 2.26 -6.72
C ASP A 131 -13.73 1.70 -7.18
N LYS A 132 -13.08 2.31 -8.15
CA LYS A 132 -11.75 1.95 -8.62
C LYS A 132 -10.70 2.27 -7.55
N GLU A 133 -10.78 3.43 -6.91
CA GLU A 133 -9.87 3.84 -5.84
C GLU A 133 -10.03 2.98 -4.58
N ARG A 134 -11.25 2.52 -4.29
CA ARG A 134 -11.52 1.58 -3.20
C ARG A 134 -10.93 0.18 -3.44
N ARG A 135 -10.78 -0.23 -4.71
CA ARG A 135 -10.22 -1.54 -5.09
C ARG A 135 -8.71 -1.51 -5.26
N GLU A 136 -8.20 -0.40 -5.77
CA GLU A 136 -6.77 -0.15 -5.89
C GLU A 136 -6.32 0.47 -4.59
N PHE A 137 -5.35 -0.17 -3.93
CA PHE A 137 -4.75 0.37 -2.72
C PHE A 137 -4.26 1.79 -3.04
N PRO A 138 -4.72 2.81 -2.36
CA PRO A 138 -4.33 4.18 -2.67
C PRO A 138 -2.85 4.37 -2.40
N GLU A 139 -2.21 4.90 -3.38
CA GLU A 139 -0.77 4.88 -3.50
C GLU A 139 -0.10 5.93 -2.62
N PHE A 140 -0.79 7.02 -2.21
CA PHE A 140 -0.16 8.11 -1.47
C PHE A 140 -1.12 8.92 -0.58
N VAL A 141 -0.66 9.27 0.61
CA VAL A 141 -1.28 10.26 1.52
C VAL A 141 -1.42 11.63 0.84
N GLU A 142 -0.51 11.98 -0.06
CA GLU A 142 -0.49 13.24 -0.82
C GLU A 142 -1.76 13.52 -1.64
N LYS A 143 -2.59 12.51 -1.87
CA LYS A 143 -3.86 12.64 -2.59
C LYS A 143 -5.06 12.96 -1.67
N GLY A 144 -4.84 13.40 -0.45
CA GLY A 144 -5.92 13.75 0.47
C GLY A 144 -6.64 12.54 1.07
N VAL A 145 -6.04 11.36 0.98
CA VAL A 145 -6.62 10.14 1.55
C VAL A 145 -5.65 9.50 2.52
N PHE A 146 -6.07 9.34 3.76
CA PHE A 146 -5.30 8.67 4.80
C PHE A 146 -5.81 7.26 5.00
N TYR A 147 -4.89 6.30 4.94
CA TYR A 147 -5.16 4.89 5.14
C TYR A 147 -4.31 4.36 6.28
N PHE A 148 -4.92 3.55 7.11
CA PHE A 148 -4.21 2.88 8.19
C PHE A 148 -4.81 1.50 8.45
N ASN A 149 -3.98 0.58 8.90
CA ASN A 149 -4.39 -0.77 9.21
C ASN A 149 -5.46 -0.77 10.30
N TYR A 150 -6.50 -1.56 10.10
CA TYR A 150 -7.43 -1.81 11.18
C TYR A 150 -6.73 -2.62 12.28
N ALA A 151 -6.67 -2.02 13.45
CA ALA A 151 -6.31 -2.67 14.71
C ALA A 151 -7.24 -2.11 15.80
N ASP A 152 -7.65 -2.92 16.76
CA ASP A 152 -8.66 -2.51 17.73
C ASP A 152 -8.28 -1.22 18.48
N ASN A 153 -7.02 -1.10 18.91
CA ASN A 153 -6.51 0.10 19.57
C ASN A 153 -6.51 1.34 18.68
N THR A 154 -6.16 1.19 17.41
CA THR A 154 -6.15 2.29 16.43
C THR A 154 -7.58 2.67 16.06
N TRP A 155 -8.46 1.68 15.92
CA TRP A 155 -9.87 1.91 15.65
C TRP A 155 -10.57 2.66 16.79
N GLU A 156 -10.38 2.20 18.04
CA GLU A 156 -10.95 2.87 19.21
C GLU A 156 -10.52 4.33 19.32
N GLU A 157 -9.24 4.60 19.05
CA GLU A 157 -8.75 5.98 19.09
C GLU A 157 -9.30 6.82 17.93
N PHE A 158 -9.37 6.26 16.72
CA PHE A 158 -10.00 6.90 15.57
C PHE A 158 -11.46 7.26 15.87
N MET A 159 -12.23 6.31 16.43
CA MET A 159 -13.65 6.52 16.76
C MET A 159 -13.89 7.57 17.84
N LYS A 160 -12.91 7.87 18.71
CA LYS A 160 -13.03 8.97 19.68
C LYS A 160 -13.04 10.35 19.02
N PHE A 161 -12.27 10.50 17.96
CA PHE A 161 -12.05 11.80 17.32
C PHE A 161 -12.84 12.00 16.03
N VAL A 162 -13.25 10.92 15.37
CA VAL A 162 -14.01 11.01 14.13
C VAL A 162 -15.34 11.74 14.35
N PRO A 163 -15.74 12.67 13.45
CA PRO A 163 -17.00 13.38 13.55
C PRO A 163 -18.21 12.45 13.62
N GLU A 164 -19.22 12.81 14.41
CA GLU A 164 -20.43 11.99 14.63
C GLU A 164 -21.16 11.61 13.34
N ARG A 165 -21.13 12.49 12.34
CA ARG A 165 -21.74 12.24 11.02
C ARG A 165 -21.22 10.97 10.33
N PHE A 166 -20.01 10.48 10.69
CA PHE A 166 -19.42 9.27 10.12
C PHE A 166 -19.54 8.05 11.02
N ARG A 167 -19.77 8.22 12.33
CA ARG A 167 -19.72 7.13 13.32
C ARG A 167 -20.72 6.02 13.03
N ALA A 168 -21.96 6.35 12.76
CA ALA A 168 -22.99 5.35 12.49
C ALA A 168 -22.69 4.48 11.26
N GLY A 169 -22.14 5.08 10.20
CA GLY A 169 -21.70 4.35 9.01
C GLY A 169 -20.54 3.41 9.29
N LEU A 170 -19.54 3.90 10.02
CA LEU A 170 -18.35 3.13 10.41
C LEU A 170 -18.69 1.96 11.33
N GLU A 171 -19.60 2.13 12.29
CA GLU A 171 -20.05 1.05 13.17
C GLU A 171 -20.74 -0.05 12.37
N LYS A 172 -21.63 0.31 11.44
CA LYS A 172 -22.30 -0.64 10.55
C LYS A 172 -21.27 -1.42 9.69
N GLU A 173 -20.30 -0.74 9.10
CA GLU A 173 -19.23 -1.40 8.33
C GLU A 173 -18.39 -2.35 9.20
N LYS A 174 -18.17 -2.01 10.48
CA LYS A 174 -17.49 -2.87 11.44
C LYS A 174 -18.31 -4.12 11.76
N GLU A 175 -19.61 -4.00 11.95
CA GLU A 175 -20.51 -5.15 12.17
C GLU A 175 -20.53 -6.08 10.96
N GLU A 176 -20.62 -5.55 9.75
CA GLU A 176 -20.53 -6.33 8.50
C GLU A 176 -19.19 -7.05 8.36
N LYS A 177 -18.11 -6.46 8.90
CA LYS A 177 -16.80 -7.10 8.97
C LYS A 177 -16.81 -8.32 9.89
N ALA A 178 -17.49 -8.26 11.04
CA ALA A 178 -17.53 -9.33 12.03
C ALA A 178 -18.28 -10.57 11.54
N VAL A 179 -19.19 -10.39 10.55
CA VAL A 179 -20.03 -11.47 9.98
C VAL A 179 -19.39 -12.19 8.80
N LYS A 180 -18.31 -11.67 8.22
CA LYS A 180 -17.58 -12.21 7.05
C LYS A 180 -16.20 -12.71 7.40
#